data_aaeb8e1613ad27144fe4915baa13087c
#
_entry.id   aaeb8e1613ad27144fe4915baa13087c
#
_cell.length_a   1.000
_cell.length_b   1.000
_cell.length_c   1.000
_cell.angle_alpha   90.00
_cell.angle_beta   90.00
_cell.angle_gamma   90.00
#
_symmetry.space_group_name_H-M   'P 1'
#
loop_
_entity.id
_entity.type
_entity.pdbx_description
1 polymer ?
#
loop_
_entity_poly.entity_id
_entity_poly.type
_entity_poly.pdbx_seq_one_letter_code
_entity_poly.pdbx_strand_id
1 'polypeptide(L)'
;ADVAFKTGKHVQGFPEYGPERMGAPITAYDRISDTEIRVHSNIYDPDYVVVVDETLLHSVHVTEGLKEDGAILVNTAKTSDEIRPLLGGYKGRVYTIDAREVCMKTLGKYFPNTPMLAAIVKISKIMEEEKFIQEMEASLSHKFAKKPEVLEGNMQALRLAMQEVRGDE
;
A
#
# COMPACT_ATOMS: atom_id res chain seq x y z
N ALA A 1 -4.75 -2.82 -7.99
CA ALA A 1 -5.29 -3.64 -9.09
C ALA A 1 -5.18 -2.97 -10.45
N ASP A 2 -5.78 -1.78 -10.68
CA ASP A 2 -5.87 -1.14 -12.01
C ASP A 2 -4.51 -0.92 -12.70
N VAL A 3 -3.53 -0.36 -11.99
CA VAL A 3 -2.18 -0.13 -12.54
C VAL A 3 -1.49 -1.44 -12.89
N ALA A 4 -1.60 -2.46 -12.05
CA ALA A 4 -1.04 -3.78 -12.33
C ALA A 4 -1.68 -4.43 -13.57
N PHE A 5 -3.00 -4.28 -13.73
CA PHE A 5 -3.69 -4.73 -14.94
C PHE A 5 -3.14 -4.07 -16.20
N LYS A 6 -2.92 -2.77 -16.18
CA LYS A 6 -2.35 -2.00 -17.29
C LYS A 6 -0.92 -2.40 -17.65
N THR A 7 -0.18 -2.98 -16.71
CA THR A 7 1.16 -3.54 -16.95
C THR A 7 1.15 -4.99 -17.46
N GLY A 8 -0.03 -5.54 -17.75
CA GLY A 8 -0.20 -6.89 -18.30
C GLY A 8 -0.35 -8.00 -17.27
N LYS A 9 -0.55 -7.66 -15.99
CA LYS A 9 -0.80 -8.63 -14.93
C LYS A 9 -2.28 -9.02 -14.88
N HIS A 10 -2.54 -10.23 -14.43
CA HIS A 10 -3.88 -10.63 -13.98
C HIS A 10 -4.11 -10.11 -12.58
N VAL A 11 -5.26 -9.49 -12.33
CA VAL A 11 -5.57 -8.84 -11.06
C VAL A 11 -6.96 -9.20 -10.57
N GLN A 12 -7.10 -9.30 -9.25
CA GLN A 12 -8.38 -9.42 -8.57
C GLN A 12 -8.31 -8.55 -7.32
N GLY A 13 -9.22 -7.58 -7.22
CA GLY A 13 -9.30 -6.69 -6.06
C GLY A 13 -10.73 -6.64 -5.55
N PHE A 14 -10.92 -6.79 -4.26
CA PHE A 14 -12.23 -6.74 -3.62
C PHE A 14 -12.13 -6.33 -2.15
N PRO A 15 -13.08 -5.51 -1.67
CA PRO A 15 -13.21 -5.21 -0.25
C PRO A 15 -13.91 -6.36 0.48
N GLU A 16 -13.59 -6.51 1.76
CA GLU A 16 -14.36 -7.33 2.67
C GLU A 16 -15.44 -6.45 3.34
N TYR A 17 -16.68 -6.72 3.00
CA TYR A 17 -17.81 -6.03 3.63
C TYR A 17 -18.14 -6.72 4.95
N GLY A 18 -17.74 -6.12 6.07
CA GLY A 18 -18.20 -6.47 7.41
C GLY A 18 -19.52 -5.78 7.75
N PRO A 19 -20.10 -6.04 8.95
CA PRO A 19 -21.25 -5.29 9.43
C PRO A 19 -20.87 -3.80 9.49
N GLU A 20 -21.56 -3.00 8.70
CA GLU A 20 -21.30 -1.56 8.57
C GLU A 20 -21.52 -0.86 9.94
N ARG A 21 -20.40 -0.56 10.60
CA ARG A 21 -20.36 0.33 11.77
C ARG A 21 -19.34 1.41 11.49
N MET A 22 -19.71 2.66 11.70
CA MET A 22 -18.74 3.77 11.63
C MET A 22 -17.56 3.51 12.58
N GLY A 23 -16.35 3.55 12.04
CA GLY A 23 -15.13 3.29 12.80
C GLY A 23 -14.72 1.81 12.91
N ALA A 24 -15.42 0.87 12.25
CA ALA A 24 -14.94 -0.51 12.16
C ALA A 24 -13.75 -0.62 11.20
N PRO A 25 -12.78 -1.51 11.49
CA PRO A 25 -11.71 -1.82 10.55
C PRO A 25 -12.25 -2.35 9.22
N ILE A 26 -11.67 -1.89 8.12
CA ILE A 26 -12.00 -2.34 6.76
C ILE A 26 -10.80 -3.08 6.20
N THR A 27 -11.04 -4.25 5.61
CA THR A 27 -10.04 -5.03 4.90
C THR A 27 -10.37 -5.03 3.41
N ALA A 28 -9.35 -4.95 2.59
CA ALA A 28 -9.44 -5.16 1.15
C ALA A 28 -8.32 -6.10 0.70
N TYR A 29 -8.60 -6.87 -0.33
CA TYR A 29 -7.69 -7.87 -0.87
C TYR A 29 -7.36 -7.58 -2.31
N ASP A 30 -6.08 -7.74 -2.66
CA ASP A 30 -5.59 -7.68 -4.03
C ASP A 30 -4.77 -8.95 -4.32
N ARG A 31 -5.16 -9.69 -5.38
CA ARG A 31 -4.34 -10.74 -5.98
C ARG A 31 -3.78 -10.25 -7.30
N ILE A 32 -2.48 -10.42 -7.46
CA ILE A 32 -1.75 -10.05 -8.68
C ILE A 32 -0.94 -11.25 -9.12
N SER A 33 -1.07 -11.64 -10.41
CA SER A 33 -0.43 -12.83 -10.96
C SER A 33 -0.02 -12.61 -12.42
N ASP A 34 1.00 -13.33 -12.84
CA ASP A 34 1.38 -13.43 -14.26
C ASP A 34 0.45 -14.34 -15.05
N THR A 35 -0.34 -15.18 -14.37
CA THR A 35 -1.28 -16.12 -14.96
C THR A 35 -2.71 -15.86 -14.49
N GLU A 36 -3.67 -16.46 -15.19
CA GLU A 36 -5.10 -16.31 -14.86
C GLU A 36 -5.41 -16.69 -13.40
N ILE A 37 -6.11 -15.80 -12.70
CA ILE A 37 -6.54 -16.02 -11.32
C ILE A 37 -7.90 -16.73 -11.34
N ARG A 38 -7.95 -17.94 -10.81
CA ARG A 38 -9.17 -18.78 -10.73
C ARG A 38 -9.76 -18.90 -9.33
N VAL A 39 -9.04 -18.41 -8.32
CA VAL A 39 -9.48 -18.41 -6.92
C VAL A 39 -10.25 -17.15 -6.63
N HIS A 40 -11.43 -17.28 -6.01
CA HIS A 40 -12.32 -16.16 -5.68
C HIS A 40 -12.59 -16.00 -4.16
N SER A 41 -11.85 -16.72 -3.32
CA SER A 41 -11.93 -16.60 -1.86
C SER A 41 -11.15 -15.40 -1.33
N ASN A 42 -11.40 -15.02 -0.08
CA ASN A 42 -10.54 -14.12 0.68
C ASN A 42 -9.09 -14.63 0.72
N ILE A 43 -8.16 -13.73 0.99
CA ILE A 43 -6.74 -14.07 1.11
C ILE A 43 -6.45 -14.35 2.58
N TYR A 44 -6.18 -15.61 2.90
CA TYR A 44 -5.89 -16.05 4.28
C TYR A 44 -4.40 -16.17 4.59
N ASP A 45 -3.57 -16.22 3.55
CA ASP A 45 -2.11 -16.34 3.61
C ASP A 45 -1.44 -15.28 2.72
N PRO A 46 -1.58 -13.99 3.07
CA PRO A 46 -1.03 -12.91 2.25
C PRO A 46 0.50 -12.94 2.22
N ASP A 47 1.06 -12.52 1.08
CA ASP A 47 2.50 -12.25 0.96
C ASP A 47 2.86 -10.89 1.54
N TYR A 48 1.94 -9.93 1.45
CA TYR A 48 2.10 -8.56 1.94
C TYR A 48 0.85 -8.09 2.67
N VAL A 49 1.04 -7.36 3.76
CA VAL A 49 -0.02 -6.64 4.46
C VAL A 49 0.32 -5.16 4.46
N VAL A 50 -0.66 -4.32 4.17
CA VAL A 50 -0.53 -2.86 4.21
C VAL A 50 -1.48 -2.29 5.25
N VAL A 51 -0.94 -1.60 6.24
CA VAL A 51 -1.69 -0.96 7.32
C VAL A 51 -1.70 0.55 7.08
N VAL A 52 -2.84 1.08 6.67
CA VAL A 52 -3.00 2.50 6.34
C VAL A 52 -3.14 3.39 7.58
N ASP A 53 -3.64 2.81 8.68
CA ASP A 53 -3.82 3.49 9.96
C ASP A 53 -3.15 2.69 11.08
N GLU A 54 -2.10 3.26 11.69
CA GLU A 54 -1.31 2.58 12.74
C GLU A 54 -2.14 2.24 14.00
N THR A 55 -3.27 2.91 14.24
CA THR A 55 -4.13 2.60 15.39
C THR A 55 -4.69 1.17 15.33
N LEU A 56 -4.78 0.60 14.12
CA LEU A 56 -5.22 -0.79 13.91
C LEU A 56 -4.28 -1.82 14.55
N LEU A 57 -3.01 -1.48 14.76
CA LEU A 57 -2.03 -2.37 15.40
C LEU A 57 -2.43 -2.75 16.85
N HIS A 58 -3.26 -1.94 17.49
CA HIS A 58 -3.73 -2.17 18.85
C HIS A 58 -5.06 -2.95 18.94
N SER A 59 -5.79 -3.05 17.85
CA SER A 59 -7.15 -3.61 17.83
C SER A 59 -7.34 -4.79 16.86
N VAL A 60 -6.42 -4.96 15.91
CA VAL A 60 -6.51 -5.99 14.87
C VAL A 60 -5.22 -6.80 14.84
N HIS A 61 -5.32 -8.12 14.66
CA HIS A 61 -4.17 -9.00 14.39
C HIS A 61 -3.74 -8.85 12.92
N VAL A 62 -3.07 -7.73 12.59
CA VAL A 62 -2.73 -7.35 11.22
C VAL A 62 -1.76 -8.32 10.52
N THR A 63 -1.06 -9.16 11.30
CA THR A 63 -0.12 -10.17 10.78
C THR A 63 -0.71 -11.57 10.71
N GLU A 64 -2.02 -11.73 10.99
CA GLU A 64 -2.68 -13.03 10.92
C GLU A 64 -2.57 -13.62 9.51
N GLY A 65 -2.03 -14.83 9.41
CA GLY A 65 -1.80 -15.52 8.13
C GLY A 65 -0.66 -14.96 7.26
N LEU A 66 -0.06 -13.83 7.63
CA LEU A 66 1.06 -13.26 6.88
C LEU A 66 2.26 -14.20 6.91
N LYS A 67 2.76 -14.55 5.71
CA LYS A 67 3.92 -15.43 5.54
C LYS A 67 5.18 -14.84 6.18
N GLU A 68 6.04 -15.69 6.74
CA GLU A 68 7.30 -15.25 7.35
C GLU A 68 8.31 -14.69 6.33
N ASP A 69 8.25 -15.15 5.09
CA ASP A 69 9.03 -14.62 3.97
C ASP A 69 8.36 -13.42 3.27
N GLY A 70 7.20 -13.02 3.75
CA GLY A 70 6.47 -11.84 3.31
C GLY A 70 6.93 -10.55 3.98
N ALA A 71 6.08 -9.53 3.91
CA ALA A 71 6.36 -8.24 4.54
C ALA A 71 5.09 -7.52 4.98
N ILE A 72 5.21 -6.69 5.99
CA ILE A 72 4.20 -5.72 6.40
C ILE A 72 4.70 -4.29 6.18
N LEU A 73 3.84 -3.45 5.62
CA LEU A 73 4.07 -2.02 5.46
C LEU A 73 3.08 -1.25 6.34
N VAL A 74 3.57 -0.41 7.22
CA VAL A 74 2.75 0.39 8.14
C VAL A 74 2.93 1.88 7.86
N ASN A 75 1.81 2.59 7.76
CA ASN A 75 1.82 4.05 7.70
C ASN A 75 2.00 4.61 9.12
N THR A 76 3.20 5.05 9.42
CA THR A 76 3.59 5.57 10.73
C THR A 76 4.87 6.41 10.64
N ALA A 77 5.03 7.37 11.53
CA ALA A 77 6.29 8.11 11.72
C ALA A 77 7.36 7.29 12.45
N LYS A 78 6.97 6.17 13.09
CA LYS A 78 7.86 5.29 13.85
C LYS A 78 8.75 4.46 12.93
N THR A 79 9.85 3.97 13.49
CA THR A 79 10.74 3.03 12.79
C THR A 79 10.18 1.61 12.80
N SER A 80 10.73 0.73 11.96
CA SER A 80 10.37 -0.70 11.96
C SER A 80 10.63 -1.36 13.33
N ASP A 81 11.71 -0.99 14.00
CA ASP A 81 12.05 -1.51 15.34
C ASP A 81 11.02 -1.10 16.40
N GLU A 82 10.49 0.11 16.34
CA GLU A 82 9.44 0.58 17.23
C GLU A 82 8.07 -0.06 16.97
N ILE A 83 7.82 -0.48 15.72
CA ILE A 83 6.57 -1.14 15.32
C ILE A 83 6.60 -2.64 15.62
N ARG A 84 7.74 -3.29 15.48
CA ARG A 84 7.89 -4.75 15.61
C ARG A 84 7.28 -5.34 16.89
N PRO A 85 7.41 -4.73 18.09
CA PRO A 85 6.76 -5.23 19.30
C PRO A 85 5.22 -5.27 19.24
N LEU A 86 4.61 -4.48 18.36
CA LEU A 86 3.16 -4.39 18.18
C LEU A 86 2.61 -5.45 17.20
N LEU A 87 3.47 -6.26 16.58
CA LEU A 87 3.11 -7.20 15.52
C LEU A 87 2.95 -8.64 15.98
N GLY A 88 2.68 -8.86 17.27
CA GLY A 88 2.37 -10.20 17.78
C GLY A 88 3.46 -11.24 17.59
N GLY A 89 4.74 -10.83 17.55
CA GLY A 89 5.87 -11.74 17.37
C GLY A 89 6.19 -12.08 15.90
N TYR A 90 5.63 -11.35 14.95
CA TYR A 90 5.96 -11.52 13.53
C TYR A 90 7.46 -11.37 13.28
N LYS A 91 8.06 -12.33 12.58
CA LYS A 91 9.52 -12.42 12.34
C LYS A 91 9.94 -12.02 10.93
N GLY A 92 8.99 -11.78 10.05
CA GLY A 92 9.25 -11.35 8.68
C GLY A 92 9.67 -9.88 8.59
N ARG A 93 9.75 -9.37 7.38
CA ARG A 93 10.21 -8.01 7.08
C ARG A 93 9.15 -6.97 7.47
N VAL A 94 9.60 -5.91 8.12
CA VAL A 94 8.76 -4.78 8.55
C VAL A 94 9.23 -3.51 7.87
N TYR A 95 8.33 -2.84 7.16
CA TYR A 95 8.57 -1.56 6.51
C TYR A 95 7.64 -0.50 7.07
N THR A 96 8.11 0.74 7.11
CA THR A 96 7.33 1.90 7.54
C THR A 96 7.47 3.04 6.56
N ILE A 97 6.45 3.87 6.50
CA ILE A 97 6.45 5.13 5.77
C ILE A 97 5.58 6.14 6.50
N ASP A 98 6.05 7.37 6.67
CA ASP A 98 5.23 8.48 7.11
C ASP A 98 4.51 9.13 5.93
N ALA A 99 3.39 8.52 5.52
CA ALA A 99 2.60 9.03 4.42
C ALA A 99 1.99 10.41 4.71
N ARG A 100 1.80 10.77 5.97
CA ARG A 100 1.35 12.12 6.36
C ARG A 100 2.41 13.15 6.03
N GLU A 101 3.66 12.93 6.44
CA GLU A 101 4.77 13.82 6.13
C GLU A 101 4.97 13.97 4.61
N VAL A 102 4.95 12.86 3.87
CA VAL A 102 5.02 12.86 2.40
C VAL A 102 3.92 13.71 1.80
N CYS A 103 2.68 13.54 2.24
CA CYS A 103 1.53 14.29 1.73
C CYS A 103 1.65 15.80 2.04
N MET A 104 2.07 16.15 3.24
CA MET A 104 2.19 17.56 3.65
C MET A 104 3.30 18.28 2.88
N LYS A 105 4.40 17.60 2.58
CA LYS A 105 5.51 18.14 1.77
C LYS A 105 5.14 18.33 0.29
N THR A 106 4.19 17.57 -0.25
CA THR A 106 3.90 17.52 -1.68
C THR A 106 2.52 18.06 -2.05
N LEU A 107 1.47 17.61 -1.36
CA LEU A 107 0.07 17.95 -1.64
C LEU A 107 -0.49 19.04 -0.72
N GLY A 108 0.14 19.27 0.43
CA GLY A 108 -0.38 20.15 1.49
C GLY A 108 -1.65 19.64 2.17
N LYS A 109 -2.08 18.42 1.85
CA LYS A 109 -3.27 17.74 2.41
C LYS A 109 -2.99 16.27 2.58
N TYR A 110 -3.61 15.66 3.60
CA TYR A 110 -3.45 14.24 3.90
C TYR A 110 -4.31 13.36 2.98
N PHE A 111 -3.68 12.75 1.98
CA PHE A 111 -4.24 11.72 1.08
C PHE A 111 -3.24 10.57 0.94
N PRO A 112 -3.25 9.59 1.84
CA PRO A 112 -2.21 8.57 1.92
C PRO A 112 -2.23 7.55 0.78
N ASN A 113 -3.24 7.54 -0.07
CA ASN A 113 -3.43 6.50 -1.09
C ASN A 113 -2.23 6.39 -2.04
N THR A 114 -1.77 7.52 -2.61
CA THR A 114 -0.65 7.52 -3.54
C THR A 114 0.67 7.15 -2.87
N PRO A 115 1.06 7.74 -1.72
CA PRO A 115 2.25 7.32 -1.00
C PRO A 115 2.27 5.85 -0.60
N MET A 116 1.17 5.34 -0.07
CA MET A 116 1.07 3.94 0.36
C MET A 116 1.17 2.98 -0.83
N LEU A 117 0.52 3.31 -1.96
CA LEU A 117 0.61 2.52 -3.18
C LEU A 117 2.04 2.51 -3.73
N ALA A 118 2.71 3.66 -3.78
CA ALA A 118 4.09 3.75 -4.22
C ALA A 118 5.04 2.95 -3.32
N ALA A 119 4.86 3.04 -2.01
CA ALA A 119 5.66 2.30 -1.06
C ALA A 119 5.50 0.78 -1.21
N ILE A 120 4.27 0.26 -1.35
CA ILE A 120 4.06 -1.18 -1.52
C ILE A 120 4.62 -1.70 -2.86
N VAL A 121 4.53 -0.93 -3.92
CA VAL A 121 5.15 -1.30 -5.20
C VAL A 121 6.67 -1.34 -5.08
N LYS A 122 7.26 -0.39 -4.36
CA LYS A 122 8.71 -0.34 -4.12
C LYS A 122 9.22 -1.58 -3.39
N ILE A 123 8.59 -1.96 -2.29
CA ILE A 123 9.05 -3.09 -1.46
C ILE A 123 8.69 -4.45 -2.04
N SER A 124 7.55 -4.59 -2.72
CA SER A 124 7.09 -5.87 -3.26
C SER A 124 7.72 -6.22 -4.61
N LYS A 125 8.18 -5.23 -5.36
CA LYS A 125 8.74 -5.39 -6.71
C LYS A 125 7.82 -6.16 -7.67
N ILE A 126 6.51 -6.07 -7.46
CA ILE A 126 5.49 -6.75 -8.28
C ILE A 126 5.41 -6.21 -9.71
N MET A 127 5.94 -5.03 -9.95
CA MET A 127 6.10 -4.42 -11.27
C MET A 127 7.35 -3.54 -11.30
N GLU A 128 7.83 -3.26 -12.48
CA GLU A 128 8.96 -2.36 -12.70
C GLU A 128 8.59 -0.93 -12.29
N GLU A 129 9.45 -0.26 -11.50
CA GLU A 129 9.19 1.07 -10.95
C GLU A 129 8.88 2.10 -12.03
N GLU A 130 9.65 2.11 -13.11
CA GLU A 130 9.46 3.04 -14.22
C GLU A 130 8.10 2.86 -14.90
N LYS A 131 7.67 1.63 -15.13
CA LYS A 131 6.34 1.32 -15.66
C LYS A 131 5.24 1.77 -14.70
N PHE A 132 5.42 1.52 -13.41
CA PHE A 132 4.49 1.98 -12.38
C PHE A 132 4.33 3.50 -12.42
N ILE A 133 5.42 4.25 -12.44
CA ILE A 133 5.41 5.72 -12.50
C ILE A 133 4.69 6.21 -13.76
N GLN A 134 4.99 5.63 -14.93
CA GLN A 134 4.37 6.00 -16.20
C GLN A 134 2.85 5.74 -16.20
N GLU A 135 2.41 4.59 -15.72
CA GLU A 135 0.99 4.24 -15.66
C GLU A 135 0.24 5.09 -14.63
N MET A 136 0.87 5.42 -13.50
CA MET A 136 0.30 6.34 -12.52
C MET A 136 0.16 7.76 -13.10
N GLU A 137 1.16 8.25 -13.80
CA GLU A 137 1.10 9.56 -14.46
C GLU A 137 -0.03 9.60 -15.48
N ALA A 138 -0.17 8.59 -16.32
CA ALA A 138 -1.26 8.49 -17.30
C ALA A 138 -2.63 8.47 -16.63
N SER A 139 -2.79 7.66 -15.57
CA SER A 139 -4.05 7.55 -14.83
C SER A 139 -4.42 8.85 -14.11
N LEU A 140 -3.46 9.48 -13.43
CA LEU A 140 -3.67 10.73 -12.71
C LEU A 140 -3.86 11.91 -13.67
N SER A 141 -3.19 11.94 -14.81
CA SER A 141 -3.38 12.96 -15.86
C SER A 141 -4.81 12.95 -16.39
N HIS A 142 -5.38 11.77 -16.59
CA HIS A 142 -6.78 11.65 -16.99
C HIS A 142 -7.73 12.14 -15.88
N LYS A 143 -7.48 11.71 -14.64
CA LYS A 143 -8.31 12.07 -13.48
C LYS A 143 -8.25 13.56 -13.14
N PHE A 144 -7.09 14.18 -13.24
CA PHE A 144 -6.82 15.57 -12.86
C PHE A 144 -6.49 16.49 -14.05
N ALA A 145 -7.05 16.19 -15.22
CA ALA A 145 -6.81 16.96 -16.44
C ALA A 145 -7.05 18.48 -16.29
N LYS A 146 -7.98 18.86 -15.40
CA LYS A 146 -8.32 20.26 -15.11
C LYS A 146 -7.61 20.85 -13.89
N LYS A 147 -6.72 20.09 -13.24
CA LYS A 147 -6.03 20.48 -12.00
C LYS A 147 -4.56 20.04 -12.06
N PRO A 148 -3.73 20.70 -12.88
CA PRO A 148 -2.34 20.29 -13.09
C PRO A 148 -1.50 20.34 -11.80
N GLU A 149 -1.81 21.23 -10.88
CA GLU A 149 -1.16 21.31 -9.56
C GLU A 149 -1.40 20.07 -8.70
N VAL A 150 -2.60 19.47 -8.79
CA VAL A 150 -2.95 18.24 -8.08
C VAL A 150 -2.23 17.04 -8.69
N LEU A 151 -2.13 17.00 -10.02
CA LEU A 151 -1.34 15.98 -10.73
C LEU A 151 0.12 16.03 -10.30
N GLU A 152 0.73 17.20 -10.36
CA GLU A 152 2.14 17.40 -10.00
C GLU A 152 2.40 17.00 -8.53
N GLY A 153 1.53 17.44 -7.60
CA GLY A 153 1.62 17.09 -6.19
C GLY A 153 1.52 15.58 -5.95
N ASN A 154 0.63 14.87 -6.66
CA ASN A 154 0.53 13.41 -6.57
C ASN A 154 1.76 12.70 -7.13
N MET A 155 2.32 13.17 -8.24
CA MET A 155 3.55 12.60 -8.80
C MET A 155 4.76 12.81 -7.90
N GLN A 156 4.87 13.97 -7.27
CA GLN A 156 5.89 14.26 -6.25
C GLN A 156 5.70 13.35 -5.02
N ALA A 157 4.48 13.18 -4.54
CA ALA A 157 4.16 12.28 -3.42
C ALA A 157 4.55 10.83 -3.71
N LEU A 158 4.27 10.36 -4.92
CA LEU A 158 4.64 9.01 -5.37
C LEU A 158 6.17 8.80 -5.34
N ARG A 159 6.93 9.72 -5.95
CA ARG A 159 8.39 9.63 -5.99
C ARG A 159 9.02 9.75 -4.61
N LEU A 160 8.54 10.70 -3.79
CA LEU A 160 9.02 10.89 -2.43
C LEU A 160 8.74 9.66 -1.56
N ALA A 161 7.57 9.06 -1.68
CA ALA A 161 7.23 7.84 -0.94
C ALA A 161 8.17 6.67 -1.27
N MET A 162 8.54 6.51 -2.54
CA MET A 162 9.50 5.48 -2.95
C MET A 162 10.91 5.71 -2.37
N GLN A 163 11.27 6.95 -2.05
CA GLN A 163 12.54 7.30 -1.42
C GLN A 163 12.49 7.19 0.11
N GLU A 164 11.34 7.52 0.71
CA GLU A 164 11.16 7.63 2.17
C GLU A 164 10.72 6.31 2.83
N VAL A 165 10.21 5.33 2.07
CA VAL A 165 9.90 4.01 2.63
C VAL A 165 11.17 3.36 3.17
N ARG A 166 11.10 2.86 4.39
CA ARG A 166 12.25 2.30 5.13
C ARG A 166 11.84 1.04 5.87
N GLY A 167 12.83 0.20 6.17
CA GLY A 167 12.62 -1.04 6.91
C GLY A 167 13.70 -2.06 6.68
N ASP A 168 13.34 -3.31 6.89
CA ASP A 168 14.26 -4.45 6.74
C ASP A 168 14.53 -4.73 5.26
N GLU A 169 15.80 -4.85 4.89
CA GLU A 169 16.25 -5.26 3.54
C GLU A 169 16.35 -6.79 3.44
#